data_3aed6776cb37371786134cfd3f96ed8b
#
_entry.id   3aed6776cb37371786134cfd3f96ed8b
#
_cell.length_a   1.000
_cell.length_b   1.000
_cell.length_c   1.000
_cell.angle_alpha   90.00
_cell.angle_beta   90.00
_cell.angle_gamma   90.00
#
_symmetry.space_group_name_H-M   'P 1'
#
loop_
_entity.id
_entity.type
_entity.pdbx_description
1 polymer ?
#
loop_
_entity_poly.entity_id
_entity_poly.type
_entity_poly.pdbx_seq_one_letter_code
_entity_poly.pdbx_strand_id
1 'polypeptide(L)'
;MIHSSHQKVKKKGIHNEFDEKAIVDFVHRHHFRSSLRAAGCSRWAESAAGRYAVWREYSVKTLKWGLLYTAAFLAAFVGSALLKMNSDPTHGKYNTRWDETVGKVYTDLPYGEGAANKFDLYVPADKSQDAYGLVVYLHAGGFTVGDKAGDAEMLEWLCSKGYVAAGINYTLFTEENPDASVYSQSEEIKAAMPSVVAAAEKLGYKLDRMAISGGSAGGCLALIYAYRDADTSPLP
;
A
#
# COMPACT_ATOMS: atom_id res chain seq x y z
N MET A 1 55.05 -13.91 -4.14
CA MET A 1 54.75 -15.36 -4.10
C MET A 1 54.31 -15.73 -2.70
N ILE A 2 53.03 -15.77 -2.45
CA ILE A 2 52.46 -16.45 -1.25
C ILE A 2 51.15 -17.08 -1.72
N HIS A 3 51.16 -18.41 -1.80
CA HIS A 3 50.01 -19.25 -2.06
C HIS A 3 49.10 -19.27 -0.86
N SER A 4 47.83 -18.92 -1.04
CA SER A 4 46.78 -19.17 -0.07
C SER A 4 45.87 -20.26 -0.59
N SER A 5 45.96 -21.43 0.05
CA SER A 5 45.11 -22.59 -0.21
C SER A 5 43.77 -22.44 0.51
N HIS A 6 42.67 -22.27 -0.25
CA HIS A 6 41.32 -22.36 0.28
C HIS A 6 40.89 -23.84 0.46
N GLN A 7 40.86 -24.32 1.69
CA GLN A 7 40.19 -25.56 2.04
C GLN A 7 38.67 -25.37 2.06
N LYS A 8 37.98 -26.04 1.11
CA LYS A 8 36.53 -26.21 1.12
C LYS A 8 36.12 -27.20 2.22
N VAL A 9 35.52 -26.71 3.29
CA VAL A 9 34.84 -27.56 4.27
C VAL A 9 33.48 -27.96 3.72
N LYS A 10 33.34 -29.24 3.35
CA LYS A 10 32.05 -29.86 3.02
C LYS A 10 31.24 -30.02 4.31
N LYS A 11 30.18 -29.26 4.50
CA LYS A 11 29.14 -29.56 5.51
C LYS A 11 28.37 -30.80 5.07
N LYS A 12 28.62 -31.94 5.72
CA LYS A 12 27.73 -33.11 5.71
C LYS A 12 26.46 -32.75 6.50
N GLY A 13 25.32 -32.64 5.81
CA GLY A 13 24.02 -32.59 6.46
C GLY A 13 23.72 -33.93 7.13
N ILE A 14 23.53 -33.91 8.44
CA ILE A 14 23.01 -35.05 9.19
C ILE A 14 21.50 -35.02 9.01
N HIS A 15 20.98 -35.79 8.06
CA HIS A 15 19.57 -36.13 8.00
C HIS A 15 19.31 -37.16 9.11
N ASN A 16 18.76 -36.71 10.23
CA ASN A 16 18.11 -37.59 11.19
C ASN A 16 16.73 -37.95 10.65
N GLU A 17 16.69 -38.92 9.76
CA GLU A 17 15.47 -39.65 9.44
C GLU A 17 15.22 -40.57 10.62
N PHE A 18 14.39 -40.15 11.57
CA PHE A 18 13.90 -41.01 12.63
C PHE A 18 12.97 -42.07 12.00
N ASP A 19 13.51 -43.25 11.74
CA ASP A 19 12.76 -44.39 11.23
C ASP A 19 11.83 -44.92 12.34
N GLU A 20 10.59 -44.39 12.38
CA GLU A 20 9.54 -44.83 13.30
C GLU A 20 9.28 -46.34 13.20
N LYS A 21 9.53 -46.97 12.05
CA LYS A 21 9.43 -48.40 11.85
C LYS A 21 10.47 -49.16 12.64
N ALA A 22 11.71 -48.67 12.74
CA ALA A 22 12.77 -49.33 13.48
C ALA A 22 12.47 -49.41 14.98
N ILE A 23 11.83 -48.38 15.55
CA ILE A 23 11.42 -48.36 16.96
C ILE A 23 10.26 -49.34 17.21
N VAL A 24 9.28 -49.39 16.33
CA VAL A 24 8.14 -50.31 16.44
C VAL A 24 8.59 -51.76 16.27
N ASP A 25 9.51 -52.07 15.33
CA ASP A 25 10.07 -53.40 15.11
C ASP A 25 11.03 -53.84 16.22
N PHE A 26 11.75 -52.93 16.88
CA PHE A 26 12.59 -53.21 18.03
C PHE A 26 11.76 -53.65 19.26
N VAL A 27 10.63 -52.98 19.49
CA VAL A 27 9.69 -53.32 20.57
C VAL A 27 8.97 -54.66 20.32
N HIS A 28 8.76 -55.06 19.05
CA HIS A 28 8.13 -56.31 18.68
C HIS A 28 9.07 -57.53 18.70
N ARG A 29 10.38 -57.32 18.47
CA ARG A 29 11.34 -58.46 18.32
C ARG A 29 11.99 -58.94 19.62
N HIS A 30 11.99 -58.14 20.68
CA HIS A 30 12.58 -58.61 21.95
C HIS A 30 11.48 -59.02 22.91
N HIS A 31 11.60 -60.29 23.41
CA HIS A 31 10.78 -61.03 24.36
C HIS A 31 10.47 -60.27 25.68
N PHE A 32 10.02 -59.03 25.61
CA PHE A 32 9.62 -58.23 26.78
C PHE A 32 8.17 -58.52 27.22
N ARG A 33 7.41 -59.32 26.42
CA ARG A 33 6.01 -59.64 26.72
C ARG A 33 5.79 -60.59 27.89
N SER A 34 6.78 -61.41 28.27
CA SER A 34 6.57 -62.41 29.31
C SER A 34 6.85 -61.89 30.73
N SER A 35 7.70 -60.89 30.91
CA SER A 35 8.05 -60.38 32.24
C SER A 35 7.16 -59.26 32.74
N LEU A 36 6.48 -58.52 31.83
CA LEU A 36 5.57 -57.42 32.20
C LEU A 36 4.17 -57.86 32.62
N ARG A 37 3.76 -59.10 32.33
CA ARG A 37 2.51 -59.68 32.81
C ARG A 37 2.47 -59.95 34.32
N ALA A 38 3.60 -60.08 34.94
CA ALA A 38 3.70 -60.37 36.35
C ALA A 38 3.65 -59.17 37.30
N ALA A 39 3.76 -57.93 36.77
CA ALA A 39 3.99 -56.75 37.60
C ALA A 39 2.96 -55.62 37.44
N GLY A 40 1.72 -55.88 37.01
CA GLY A 40 0.71 -54.84 36.91
C GLY A 40 0.99 -53.72 35.88
N CYS A 41 2.11 -53.77 35.16
CA CYS A 41 2.54 -52.76 34.18
C CYS A 41 1.74 -52.80 32.86
N SER A 42 1.03 -53.90 32.57
CA SER A 42 0.22 -54.01 31.35
C SER A 42 -0.94 -52.99 31.32
N ARG A 43 -1.60 -52.75 32.45
CA ARG A 43 -2.67 -51.81 32.60
C ARG A 43 -2.21 -50.34 32.44
N TRP A 44 -0.98 -50.06 32.89
CA TRP A 44 -0.38 -48.72 32.72
C TRP A 44 0.01 -48.44 31.27
N ALA A 45 0.59 -49.39 30.57
CA ALA A 45 0.98 -49.28 29.17
C ALA A 45 -0.26 -49.12 28.25
N GLU A 46 -1.31 -49.92 28.49
CA GLU A 46 -2.57 -49.81 27.75
C GLU A 46 -3.29 -48.49 28.01
N SER A 47 -3.28 -47.98 29.24
CA SER A 47 -3.87 -46.68 29.56
C SER A 47 -3.06 -45.50 29.02
N ALA A 48 -1.73 -45.65 28.95
CA ALA A 48 -0.87 -44.63 28.34
C ALA A 48 -1.01 -44.61 26.81
N ALA A 49 -1.06 -45.76 26.15
CA ALA A 49 -1.30 -45.87 24.71
C ALA A 49 -2.70 -45.34 24.31
N GLY A 50 -3.72 -45.65 25.12
CA GLY A 50 -5.06 -45.11 24.91
C GLY A 50 -5.13 -43.59 25.03
N ARG A 51 -4.48 -43.05 26.07
CA ARG A 51 -4.38 -41.56 26.22
C ARG A 51 -3.63 -40.91 25.05
N TYR A 52 -2.52 -41.53 24.62
CA TYR A 52 -1.74 -41.01 23.49
C TYR A 52 -2.54 -41.01 22.18
N ALA A 53 -3.32 -42.06 21.92
CA ALA A 53 -4.21 -42.13 20.75
C ALA A 53 -5.28 -41.06 20.78
N VAL A 54 -5.91 -40.80 21.92
CA VAL A 54 -6.91 -39.70 22.09
C VAL A 54 -6.24 -38.35 21.91
N TRP A 55 -5.08 -38.11 22.49
CA TRP A 55 -4.33 -36.87 22.31
C TRP A 55 -3.93 -36.63 20.84
N ARG A 56 -3.47 -37.66 20.15
CA ARG A 56 -3.11 -37.59 18.74
C ARG A 56 -4.33 -37.23 17.87
N GLU A 57 -5.46 -37.88 18.11
CA GLU A 57 -6.70 -37.61 17.37
C GLU A 57 -7.20 -36.20 17.63
N TYR A 58 -7.16 -35.74 18.88
CA TYR A 58 -7.53 -34.38 19.25
C TYR A 58 -6.60 -33.34 18.61
N SER A 59 -5.31 -33.56 18.66
CA SER A 59 -4.31 -32.67 18.05
C SER A 59 -4.46 -32.54 16.53
N VAL A 60 -4.72 -33.66 15.84
CA VAL A 60 -4.94 -33.67 14.39
C VAL A 60 -6.23 -32.94 14.01
N LYS A 61 -7.32 -33.15 14.76
CA LYS A 61 -8.58 -32.44 14.55
C LYS A 61 -8.40 -30.95 14.77
N THR A 62 -7.76 -30.54 15.86
CA THR A 62 -7.49 -29.12 16.18
C THR A 62 -6.62 -28.46 15.12
N LEU A 63 -5.58 -29.16 14.66
CA LEU A 63 -4.71 -28.66 13.58
C LEU A 63 -5.49 -28.48 12.26
N LYS A 64 -6.32 -29.45 11.89
CA LYS A 64 -7.15 -29.36 10.68
C LYS A 64 -8.11 -28.17 10.74
N TRP A 65 -8.79 -27.98 11.87
CA TRP A 65 -9.68 -26.82 12.05
C TRP A 65 -8.91 -25.49 12.07
N GLY A 66 -7.75 -25.45 12.72
CA GLY A 66 -6.86 -24.29 12.71
C GLY A 66 -6.44 -23.91 11.28
N LEU A 67 -6.00 -24.89 10.48
CA LEU A 67 -5.65 -24.66 9.09
C LEU A 67 -6.85 -24.19 8.24
N LEU A 68 -8.04 -24.77 8.47
CA LEU A 68 -9.26 -24.38 7.76
C LEU A 68 -9.65 -22.94 8.08
N TYR A 69 -9.63 -22.53 9.35
CA TYR A 69 -9.93 -21.17 9.75
C TYR A 69 -8.89 -20.17 9.22
N THR A 70 -7.62 -20.53 9.26
CA THR A 70 -6.56 -19.67 8.68
C THR A 70 -6.75 -19.50 7.17
N ALA A 71 -7.05 -20.58 6.45
CA ALA A 71 -7.31 -20.53 5.01
C ALA A 71 -8.55 -19.68 4.69
N ALA A 72 -9.64 -19.85 5.45
CA ALA A 72 -10.85 -19.06 5.28
C ALA A 72 -10.61 -17.56 5.58
N PHE A 73 -9.86 -17.26 6.64
CA PHE A 73 -9.47 -15.88 6.95
C PHE A 73 -8.62 -15.25 5.84
N LEU A 74 -7.60 -15.97 5.36
CA LEU A 74 -6.77 -15.48 4.26
C LEU A 74 -7.57 -15.28 2.98
N ALA A 75 -8.47 -16.19 2.64
CA ALA A 75 -9.34 -16.05 1.47
C ALA A 75 -10.26 -14.83 1.60
N ALA A 76 -10.87 -14.63 2.75
CA ALA A 76 -11.73 -13.46 3.01
C ALA A 76 -10.92 -12.15 2.98
N PHE A 77 -9.73 -12.13 3.61
CA PHE A 77 -8.85 -10.98 3.66
C PHE A 77 -8.36 -10.60 2.26
N VAL A 78 -7.80 -11.56 1.51
CA VAL A 78 -7.32 -11.32 0.14
C VAL A 78 -8.47 -10.95 -0.77
N GLY A 79 -9.61 -11.65 -0.70
CA GLY A 79 -10.80 -11.35 -1.49
C GLY A 79 -11.33 -9.94 -1.23
N SER A 80 -11.43 -9.52 0.03
CA SER A 80 -11.87 -8.16 0.37
C SER A 80 -10.87 -7.09 -0.05
N ALA A 81 -9.56 -7.36 0.07
CA ALA A 81 -8.52 -6.46 -0.40
C ALA A 81 -8.58 -6.28 -1.93
N LEU A 82 -8.70 -7.38 -2.69
CA LEU A 82 -8.84 -7.34 -4.14
C LEU A 82 -10.11 -6.61 -4.59
N LEU A 83 -11.25 -6.87 -3.92
CA LEU A 83 -12.49 -6.15 -4.19
C LEU A 83 -12.32 -4.65 -3.94
N LYS A 84 -11.69 -4.27 -2.82
CA LYS A 84 -11.46 -2.86 -2.48
C LYS A 84 -10.48 -2.18 -3.44
N MET A 85 -9.43 -2.87 -3.87
CA MET A 85 -8.47 -2.33 -4.84
C MET A 85 -9.07 -2.20 -6.25
N ASN A 86 -10.03 -3.07 -6.61
CA ASN A 86 -10.68 -3.04 -7.92
C ASN A 86 -11.99 -2.24 -7.92
N SER A 87 -12.47 -1.80 -6.76
CA SER A 87 -13.61 -0.88 -6.65
C SER A 87 -13.06 0.54 -6.54
N ASP A 88 -13.46 1.40 -7.45
CA ASP A 88 -13.21 2.83 -7.29
C ASP A 88 -14.11 3.36 -6.15
N PRO A 89 -13.56 3.69 -4.96
CA PRO A 89 -14.36 4.15 -3.84
C PRO A 89 -14.96 5.55 -4.08
N THR A 90 -14.49 6.23 -5.12
CA THR A 90 -14.94 7.57 -5.51
C THR A 90 -15.95 7.54 -6.66
N HIS A 91 -16.12 6.38 -7.32
CA HIS A 91 -17.06 6.23 -8.42
C HIS A 91 -18.48 6.70 -8.04
N GLY A 92 -18.96 7.68 -8.74
CA GLY A 92 -20.24 8.33 -8.49
C GLY A 92 -20.27 9.30 -7.28
N LYS A 93 -19.23 9.33 -6.43
CA LYS A 93 -19.17 10.22 -5.27
C LYS A 93 -18.92 11.66 -5.68
N TYR A 94 -18.09 11.87 -6.68
CA TYR A 94 -17.75 13.17 -7.25
C TYR A 94 -18.42 13.38 -8.62
N ASN A 95 -19.48 12.61 -8.92
CA ASN A 95 -20.18 12.75 -10.17
C ASN A 95 -20.81 14.14 -10.26
N THR A 96 -20.37 14.89 -11.24
CA THR A 96 -20.95 16.18 -11.59
C THR A 96 -21.09 16.23 -13.10
N ARG A 97 -22.11 16.95 -13.57
CA ARG A 97 -22.16 17.30 -14.99
C ARG A 97 -21.05 18.31 -15.24
N TRP A 98 -20.09 17.94 -16.07
CA TRP A 98 -18.99 18.82 -16.45
C TRP A 98 -19.20 19.34 -17.88
N ASP A 99 -19.35 20.64 -18.01
CA ASP A 99 -19.42 21.32 -19.28
C ASP A 99 -18.96 22.79 -19.08
N GLU A 100 -18.90 23.58 -20.18
CA GLU A 100 -18.43 24.94 -20.15
C GLU A 100 -19.30 25.89 -19.28
N THR A 101 -20.51 25.48 -18.92
CA THR A 101 -21.38 26.27 -18.01
C THR A 101 -21.01 26.09 -16.55
N VAL A 102 -20.29 24.99 -16.23
CA VAL A 102 -19.79 24.65 -14.88
C VAL A 102 -18.37 25.18 -14.67
N GLY A 103 -17.50 24.96 -15.64
CA GLY A 103 -16.12 25.37 -15.54
C GLY A 103 -15.31 25.07 -16.79
N LYS A 104 -14.01 25.37 -16.71
CA LYS A 104 -13.05 25.07 -17.76
C LYS A 104 -11.78 24.48 -17.19
N VAL A 105 -11.20 23.52 -17.90
CA VAL A 105 -9.90 22.94 -17.57
C VAL A 105 -8.83 23.47 -18.55
N TYR A 106 -7.65 23.74 -17.99
CA TYR A 106 -6.42 24.04 -18.71
C TYR A 106 -5.42 22.94 -18.35
N THR A 107 -5.10 22.08 -19.30
CA THR A 107 -4.28 20.89 -19.07
C THR A 107 -2.81 21.14 -19.38
N ASP A 108 -1.95 20.36 -18.73
CA ASP A 108 -0.51 20.31 -18.99
C ASP A 108 0.23 21.65 -18.90
N LEU A 109 -0.23 22.53 -18.01
CA LEU A 109 0.47 23.79 -17.74
C LEU A 109 1.82 23.51 -17.08
N PRO A 110 2.94 24.01 -17.60
CA PRO A 110 4.26 23.73 -17.04
C PRO A 110 4.53 24.54 -15.77
N TYR A 111 5.21 23.94 -14.80
CA TYR A 111 5.79 24.63 -13.65
C TYR A 111 7.30 24.47 -13.54
N GLY A 112 7.90 23.67 -14.42
CA GLY A 112 9.33 23.41 -14.49
C GLY A 112 9.70 22.82 -15.85
N GLU A 113 10.97 22.45 -16.03
CA GLU A 113 11.52 21.94 -17.29
C GLU A 113 11.34 20.41 -17.43
N GLY A 114 11.10 19.70 -16.33
CA GLY A 114 10.92 18.24 -16.32
C GLY A 114 9.65 17.82 -17.06
N ALA A 115 9.70 16.66 -17.71
CA ALA A 115 8.55 16.12 -18.45
C ALA A 115 7.30 15.95 -17.55
N ALA A 116 7.51 15.60 -16.28
CA ALA A 116 6.47 15.44 -15.28
C ALA A 116 6.05 16.78 -14.63
N ASN A 117 6.79 17.88 -14.83
CA ASN A 117 6.53 19.16 -14.16
C ASN A 117 5.35 19.90 -14.79
N LYS A 118 4.17 19.32 -14.68
CA LYS A 118 2.93 19.84 -15.27
C LYS A 118 1.79 19.76 -14.26
N PHE A 119 0.84 20.68 -14.42
CA PHE A 119 -0.42 20.67 -13.66
C PHE A 119 -1.61 20.92 -14.57
N ASP A 120 -2.77 20.48 -14.14
CA ASP A 120 -4.06 20.84 -14.72
C ASP A 120 -4.78 21.81 -13.79
N LEU A 121 -5.35 22.86 -14.38
CA LEU A 121 -6.06 23.91 -13.64
C LEU A 121 -7.52 23.92 -14.06
N TYR A 122 -8.40 23.73 -13.10
CA TYR A 122 -9.85 23.77 -13.24
C TYR A 122 -10.37 25.08 -12.65
N VAL A 123 -11.09 25.85 -13.42
CA VAL A 123 -11.61 27.18 -13.01
C VAL A 123 -13.11 27.22 -13.20
N PRO A 124 -13.91 27.70 -12.23
CA PRO A 124 -15.35 27.79 -12.34
C PRO A 124 -15.76 28.78 -13.43
N ALA A 125 -16.85 28.50 -14.13
CA ALA A 125 -17.43 29.41 -15.12
C ALA A 125 -17.99 30.67 -14.46
N ASP A 126 -18.50 30.56 -13.24
CA ASP A 126 -18.99 31.68 -12.45
C ASP A 126 -17.81 32.53 -11.91
N LYS A 127 -17.77 33.78 -12.33
CA LYS A 127 -16.77 34.77 -11.91
C LYS A 127 -17.36 35.86 -11.00
N SER A 128 -18.46 35.56 -10.33
CA SER A 128 -19.15 36.53 -9.48
C SER A 128 -18.53 36.71 -8.09
N GLN A 129 -17.60 35.81 -7.70
CA GLN A 129 -16.95 35.88 -6.39
C GLN A 129 -15.82 36.92 -6.39
N ASP A 130 -15.69 37.67 -5.30
CA ASP A 130 -14.62 38.66 -5.11
C ASP A 130 -13.23 37.97 -4.97
N ALA A 131 -13.21 36.76 -4.44
CA ALA A 131 -12.03 35.90 -4.32
C ALA A 131 -12.44 34.42 -4.27
N TYR A 132 -11.50 33.54 -4.62
CA TYR A 132 -11.69 32.10 -4.73
C TYR A 132 -10.71 31.37 -3.83
N GLY A 133 -11.17 30.24 -3.23
CA GLY A 133 -10.27 29.27 -2.61
C GLY A 133 -9.63 28.39 -3.69
N LEU A 134 -8.33 28.14 -3.57
CA LEU A 134 -7.60 27.15 -4.36
C LEU A 134 -7.58 25.81 -3.63
N VAL A 135 -7.92 24.73 -4.31
CA VAL A 135 -7.72 23.37 -3.82
C VAL A 135 -6.73 22.66 -4.70
N VAL A 136 -5.57 22.31 -4.14
CA VAL A 136 -4.56 21.50 -4.83
C VAL A 136 -4.72 20.05 -4.41
N TYR A 137 -4.75 19.15 -5.38
CA TYR A 137 -4.81 17.71 -5.14
C TYR A 137 -3.65 16.99 -5.80
N LEU A 138 -3.01 16.12 -5.02
CA LEU A 138 -1.86 15.33 -5.43
C LEU A 138 -2.26 13.86 -5.57
N HIS A 139 -1.96 13.26 -6.72
CA HIS A 139 -2.39 11.92 -7.06
C HIS A 139 -1.74 10.85 -6.16
N ALA A 140 -2.46 9.74 -5.99
CA ALA A 140 -1.93 8.53 -5.37
C ALA A 140 -0.97 7.78 -6.31
N GLY A 141 -0.31 6.73 -5.81
CA GLY A 141 0.50 5.85 -6.65
C GLY A 141 1.83 5.42 -6.05
N GLY A 142 1.97 5.47 -4.71
CA GLY A 142 3.16 4.95 -4.01
C GLY A 142 4.46 5.64 -4.43
N PHE A 143 4.40 6.86 -4.96
CA PHE A 143 5.55 7.64 -5.47
C PHE A 143 6.16 7.11 -6.78
N THR A 144 5.63 6.03 -7.33
CA THR A 144 6.19 5.28 -8.47
C THR A 144 5.27 5.22 -9.68
N VAL A 145 3.98 5.47 -9.49
CA VAL A 145 2.95 5.46 -10.53
C VAL A 145 1.91 6.55 -10.25
N GLY A 146 1.04 6.82 -11.19
CA GLY A 146 -0.06 7.77 -11.06
C GLY A 146 0.07 8.96 -12.00
N ASP A 147 -1.01 9.69 -12.15
CA ASP A 147 -1.09 10.89 -12.96
C ASP A 147 -2.26 11.76 -12.46
N LYS A 148 -2.13 13.08 -12.56
CA LYS A 148 -3.15 14.08 -12.22
C LYS A 148 -4.48 13.86 -12.93
N ALA A 149 -4.44 13.29 -14.14
CA ALA A 149 -5.66 13.00 -14.92
C ALA A 149 -6.55 11.95 -14.24
N GLY A 150 -6.00 11.09 -13.38
CA GLY A 150 -6.78 10.12 -12.62
C GLY A 150 -7.73 10.74 -11.60
N ASP A 151 -7.52 12.00 -11.23
CA ASP A 151 -8.32 12.72 -10.24
C ASP A 151 -9.27 13.76 -10.86
N ALA A 152 -9.44 13.74 -12.20
CA ALA A 152 -10.21 14.74 -12.96
C ALA A 152 -11.64 14.92 -12.42
N GLU A 153 -12.38 13.82 -12.20
CA GLU A 153 -13.77 13.87 -11.70
C GLU A 153 -13.89 14.63 -10.37
N MET A 154 -12.94 14.41 -9.47
CA MET A 154 -12.93 15.10 -8.17
C MET A 154 -12.57 16.58 -8.35
N LEU A 155 -11.63 16.92 -9.22
CA LEU A 155 -11.25 18.30 -9.50
C LEU A 155 -12.39 19.06 -10.19
N GLU A 156 -13.11 18.44 -11.12
CA GLU A 156 -14.33 18.94 -11.73
C GLU A 156 -15.42 19.19 -10.69
N TRP A 157 -15.61 18.24 -9.77
CA TRP A 157 -16.57 18.39 -8.68
C TRP A 157 -16.20 19.54 -7.75
N LEU A 158 -14.94 19.70 -7.37
CA LEU A 158 -14.49 20.85 -6.57
C LEU A 158 -14.75 22.17 -7.31
N CYS A 159 -14.43 22.21 -8.59
CA CYS A 159 -14.68 23.36 -9.44
C CYS A 159 -16.19 23.70 -9.52
N SER A 160 -17.06 22.68 -9.61
CA SER A 160 -18.52 22.88 -9.58
C SER A 160 -19.05 23.47 -8.27
N LYS A 161 -18.25 23.44 -7.20
CA LYS A 161 -18.55 24.08 -5.90
C LYS A 161 -17.99 25.51 -5.80
N GLY A 162 -17.42 26.04 -6.88
CA GLY A 162 -16.89 27.40 -6.93
C GLY A 162 -15.43 27.53 -6.48
N TYR A 163 -14.69 26.43 -6.31
CA TYR A 163 -13.25 26.48 -6.04
C TYR A 163 -12.46 26.51 -7.35
N VAL A 164 -11.33 27.15 -7.35
CA VAL A 164 -10.26 26.87 -8.31
C VAL A 164 -9.58 25.57 -7.84
N ALA A 165 -9.44 24.60 -8.73
CA ALA A 165 -8.84 23.32 -8.38
C ALA A 165 -7.65 23.01 -9.27
N ALA A 166 -6.60 22.38 -8.74
CA ALA A 166 -5.42 22.00 -9.49
C ALA A 166 -4.96 20.58 -9.15
N GLY A 167 -4.69 19.78 -10.18
CA GLY A 167 -3.99 18.50 -10.06
C GLY A 167 -2.54 18.67 -10.53
N ILE A 168 -1.58 18.20 -9.73
CA ILE A 168 -0.15 18.39 -10.01
C ILE A 168 0.51 17.04 -10.20
N ASN A 169 1.25 16.87 -11.31
CA ASN A 169 2.18 15.77 -11.51
C ASN A 169 3.54 16.11 -10.87
N TYR A 170 4.24 15.08 -10.47
CA TYR A 170 5.61 15.14 -9.93
C TYR A 170 6.42 13.96 -10.48
N THR A 171 7.74 14.10 -10.53
CA THR A 171 8.63 13.07 -11.09
C THR A 171 8.55 11.78 -10.28
N LEU A 172 8.09 10.70 -10.90
CA LEU A 172 7.92 9.39 -10.27
C LEU A 172 9.26 8.66 -10.18
N PHE A 173 9.45 7.89 -9.11
CA PHE A 173 10.57 6.98 -8.98
C PHE A 173 10.35 5.79 -9.91
N THR A 174 11.14 5.71 -10.97
CA THR A 174 11.11 4.66 -12.01
C THR A 174 12.53 4.27 -12.41
N GLU A 175 12.67 3.29 -13.28
CA GLU A 175 13.98 2.92 -13.83
C GLU A 175 14.62 4.07 -14.62
N GLU A 176 13.80 4.91 -15.27
CA GLU A 176 14.26 6.10 -16.00
C GLU A 176 14.60 7.28 -15.07
N ASN A 177 14.02 7.30 -13.87
CA ASN A 177 14.20 8.36 -12.86
C ASN A 177 14.62 7.76 -11.51
N PRO A 178 15.76 7.08 -11.41
CA PRO A 178 16.19 6.38 -10.20
C PRO A 178 16.59 7.32 -9.04
N ASP A 179 16.83 8.58 -9.35
CA ASP A 179 17.17 9.61 -8.35
C ASP A 179 15.92 10.30 -7.76
N ALA A 180 14.72 10.03 -8.30
CA ALA A 180 13.49 10.57 -7.74
C ALA A 180 13.24 10.01 -6.35
N SER A 181 12.81 10.85 -5.44
CA SER A 181 12.60 10.52 -4.04
C SER A 181 11.42 11.30 -3.49
N VAL A 182 10.89 10.91 -2.35
CA VAL A 182 9.85 11.68 -1.65
C VAL A 182 10.32 13.12 -1.39
N TYR A 183 11.61 13.29 -1.12
CA TYR A 183 12.19 14.62 -0.92
C TYR A 183 12.15 15.44 -2.23
N SER A 184 12.69 14.94 -3.33
CA SER A 184 12.69 15.67 -4.61
C SER A 184 11.27 15.93 -5.11
N GLN A 185 10.35 14.97 -4.99
CA GLN A 185 8.93 15.15 -5.31
C GLN A 185 8.29 16.27 -4.47
N SER A 186 8.62 16.34 -3.17
CA SER A 186 8.12 17.40 -2.31
C SER A 186 8.67 18.79 -2.68
N GLU A 187 9.91 18.88 -3.16
CA GLU A 187 10.47 20.13 -3.68
C GLU A 187 9.80 20.54 -4.99
N GLU A 188 9.47 19.57 -5.86
CA GLU A 188 8.70 19.85 -7.09
C GLU A 188 7.30 20.39 -6.77
N ILE A 189 6.59 19.82 -5.79
CA ILE A 189 5.30 20.33 -5.35
C ILE A 189 5.43 21.76 -4.83
N LYS A 190 6.44 22.04 -4.01
CA LYS A 190 6.73 23.41 -3.54
C LYS A 190 6.96 24.38 -4.71
N ALA A 191 7.74 23.97 -5.69
CA ALA A 191 8.04 24.76 -6.87
C ALA A 191 6.81 25.02 -7.77
N ALA A 192 5.84 24.10 -7.76
CA ALA A 192 4.62 24.22 -8.57
C ALA A 192 3.66 25.32 -8.06
N MET A 193 3.61 25.56 -6.74
CA MET A 193 2.58 26.41 -6.14
C MET A 193 2.55 27.84 -6.69
N PRO A 194 3.67 28.58 -6.85
CA PRO A 194 3.65 29.89 -7.46
C PRO A 194 3.09 29.89 -8.90
N SER A 195 3.41 28.84 -9.67
CA SER A 195 2.94 28.71 -11.06
C SER A 195 1.44 28.45 -11.13
N VAL A 196 0.89 27.65 -10.23
CA VAL A 196 -0.55 27.39 -10.13
C VAL A 196 -1.30 28.67 -9.79
N VAL A 197 -0.83 29.42 -8.78
CA VAL A 197 -1.43 30.69 -8.37
C VAL A 197 -1.39 31.71 -9.52
N ALA A 198 -0.20 31.88 -10.12
CA ALA A 198 -0.05 32.84 -11.24
C ALA A 198 -0.93 32.49 -12.45
N ALA A 199 -1.11 31.19 -12.74
CA ALA A 199 -1.98 30.76 -13.83
C ALA A 199 -3.45 31.09 -13.56
N ALA A 200 -3.94 30.89 -12.34
CA ALA A 200 -5.30 31.25 -11.95
C ALA A 200 -5.52 32.77 -11.99
N GLU A 201 -4.58 33.54 -11.44
CA GLU A 201 -4.65 35.00 -11.46
C GLU A 201 -4.63 35.58 -12.87
N LYS A 202 -3.80 35.01 -13.76
CA LYS A 202 -3.74 35.40 -15.17
C LYS A 202 -5.10 35.19 -15.88
N LEU A 203 -5.87 34.20 -15.43
CA LEU A 203 -7.23 33.94 -15.94
C LEU A 203 -8.30 34.79 -15.27
N GLY A 204 -7.91 35.66 -14.33
CA GLY A 204 -8.79 36.59 -13.64
C GLY A 204 -9.43 36.03 -12.36
N TYR A 205 -8.90 34.96 -11.80
CA TYR A 205 -9.35 34.41 -10.51
C TYR A 205 -8.42 34.92 -9.40
N LYS A 206 -8.88 35.87 -8.62
CA LYS A 206 -8.18 36.33 -7.42
C LYS A 206 -8.28 35.23 -6.36
N LEU A 207 -7.15 34.73 -5.87
CA LEU A 207 -7.08 33.70 -4.83
C LEU A 207 -6.80 34.34 -3.47
N ASP A 208 -7.47 33.89 -2.40
CA ASP A 208 -7.28 34.43 -1.05
C ASP A 208 -6.88 33.36 -0.02
N ARG A 209 -7.00 32.09 -0.36
CA ARG A 209 -6.67 30.95 0.52
C ARG A 209 -6.41 29.71 -0.30
N MET A 210 -5.69 28.74 0.29
CA MET A 210 -5.52 27.45 -0.34
C MET A 210 -5.68 26.28 0.64
N ALA A 211 -6.08 25.15 0.07
CA ALA A 211 -5.99 23.86 0.72
C ALA A 211 -5.16 22.92 -0.17
N ILE A 212 -4.35 22.07 0.45
CA ILE A 212 -3.63 21.01 -0.23
C ILE A 212 -4.08 19.66 0.33
N SER A 213 -4.32 18.71 -0.54
CA SER A 213 -4.76 17.36 -0.22
C SER A 213 -4.17 16.35 -1.19
N GLY A 214 -4.41 15.08 -0.97
CA GLY A 214 -3.95 14.04 -1.89
C GLY A 214 -4.32 12.65 -1.41
N GLY A 215 -4.28 11.69 -2.34
CA GLY A 215 -4.47 10.28 -2.06
C GLY A 215 -3.14 9.60 -1.70
N SER A 216 -3.10 8.76 -0.64
CA SER A 216 -1.94 7.89 -0.33
C SER A 216 -0.59 8.64 -0.39
N ALA A 217 0.26 8.37 -1.40
CA ALA A 217 1.53 9.08 -1.63
C ALA A 217 1.33 10.60 -1.76
N GLY A 218 0.31 11.05 -2.51
CA GLY A 218 -0.05 12.45 -2.62
C GLY A 218 -0.46 13.06 -1.29
N GLY A 219 -1.15 12.31 -0.43
CA GLY A 219 -1.47 12.73 0.94
C GLY A 219 -0.21 12.94 1.79
N CYS A 220 0.80 12.09 1.63
CA CYS A 220 2.10 12.28 2.28
C CYS A 220 2.77 13.58 1.81
N LEU A 221 2.82 13.83 0.50
CA LEU A 221 3.40 15.06 -0.07
C LEU A 221 2.62 16.30 0.37
N ALA A 222 1.30 16.22 0.43
CA ALA A 222 0.45 17.30 0.93
C ALA A 222 0.75 17.64 2.40
N LEU A 223 0.96 16.64 3.26
CA LEU A 223 1.35 16.84 4.65
C LEU A 223 2.76 17.45 4.75
N ILE A 224 3.71 16.98 3.94
CA ILE A 224 5.06 17.56 3.92
C ILE A 224 4.97 19.05 3.57
N TYR A 225 4.22 19.42 2.53
CA TYR A 225 4.02 20.82 2.16
C TYR A 225 3.38 21.62 3.30
N ALA A 226 2.30 21.12 3.89
CA ALA A 226 1.55 21.83 4.93
C ALA A 226 2.38 22.06 6.22
N TYR A 227 3.28 21.13 6.58
CA TYR A 227 4.05 21.23 7.83
C TYR A 227 5.47 21.81 7.64
N ARG A 228 6.05 21.63 6.47
CA ARG A 228 7.42 22.10 6.17
C ARG A 228 7.43 23.44 5.45
N ASP A 229 6.50 23.63 4.51
CA ASP A 229 6.58 24.70 3.52
C ASP A 229 5.44 25.73 3.64
N ALA A 230 4.56 25.62 4.64
CA ALA A 230 3.44 26.56 4.84
C ALA A 230 3.88 28.02 4.90
N ASP A 231 4.98 28.31 5.57
CA ASP A 231 5.50 29.67 5.73
C ASP A 231 6.01 30.29 4.40
N THR A 232 6.23 29.45 3.38
CA THR A 232 6.66 29.87 2.04
C THR A 232 5.54 29.75 1.01
N SER A 233 4.34 29.38 1.46
CA SER A 233 3.16 29.28 0.61
C SER A 233 2.80 30.63 0.00
N PRO A 234 2.45 30.69 -1.30
CA PRO A 234 2.02 31.94 -1.93
C PRO A 234 0.65 32.43 -1.41
N LEU A 235 -0.12 31.58 -0.75
CA LEU A 235 -1.43 31.86 -0.17
C LEU A 235 -1.53 31.29 1.25
N PRO A 236 -2.34 31.92 2.14
CA PRO A 236 -2.63 31.38 3.45
C PRO A 236 -3.49 30.13 3.41
#